data_e3411c5938f0b8aef6f1248a4c20ad41
#
_entry.id   e3411c5938f0b8aef6f1248a4c20ad41
#
_cell.length_a   1.000
_cell.length_b   1.000
_cell.length_c   1.000
_cell.angle_alpha   90.00
_cell.angle_beta   90.00
_cell.angle_gamma   90.00
#
_symmetry.space_group_name_H-M   'P 1'
#
loop_
_entity.id
_entity.type
_entity.pdbx_description
1 polymer ?
#
loop_
_entity_poly.entity_id
_entity_poly.type
_entity_poly.pdbx_seq_one_letter_code
_entity_poly.pdbx_strand_id
1 'polypeptide(L)'
;ETFRIRPSSFFQTNTAQAENMAHMVLRGLFDDFDNHIAAGSISERRPFTVVDAYCGVGTFALLLSRHATKVIAIEESASAIKDARWNLRETENVEILKGKVEDVLPSLTTRLDGLVIDPPRAGCQKSVLDTLIQHPVSRVVYVSCDPSTLARDLDILCHQHPAYRLHSVQPLDMFPHTAHIECVAILEHIEQ
;
A
#
# COMPACT_ATOMS: atom_id res chain seq x y z
N GLU A 1 11.69 -1.79 14.67
CA GLU A 1 12.33 -1.10 13.54
C GLU A 1 12.70 0.33 13.91
N THR A 2 13.84 0.82 13.40
CA THR A 2 14.25 2.22 13.57
C THR A 2 14.12 2.94 12.23
N PHE A 3 13.26 3.95 12.16
CA PHE A 3 13.06 4.77 10.97
C PHE A 3 13.76 6.11 11.09
N ARG A 4 14.38 6.55 10.02
CA ARG A 4 14.82 7.92 9.85
C ARG A 4 13.67 8.74 9.27
N ILE A 5 13.33 9.83 9.96
CA ILE A 5 12.25 10.73 9.58
C ILE A 5 12.75 12.15 9.75
N ARG A 6 12.73 12.93 8.67
CA ARG A 6 13.04 14.37 8.73
C ARG A 6 11.78 15.16 9.12
N PRO A 7 11.95 16.38 9.65
CA PRO A 7 10.81 17.23 10.03
C PRO A 7 9.85 17.55 8.88
N SER A 8 10.30 17.41 7.62
CA SER A 8 9.49 17.63 6.42
C SER A 8 8.79 16.35 5.91
N SER A 9 9.03 15.20 6.54
CA SER A 9 8.45 13.91 6.15
C SER A 9 7.32 13.53 7.12
N PHE A 10 6.22 13.02 6.58
CA PHE A 10 5.11 12.51 7.39
C PHE A 10 5.46 11.14 7.98
N PHE A 11 5.04 10.92 9.21
CA PHE A 11 5.10 9.61 9.88
C PHE A 11 3.99 9.49 10.91
N GLN A 12 3.42 8.29 11.04
CA GLN A 12 2.35 7.99 11.99
C GLN A 12 2.84 8.10 13.44
N THR A 13 2.20 8.96 14.22
CA THR A 13 2.62 9.21 15.63
C THR A 13 2.07 8.19 16.61
N ASN A 14 0.92 7.55 16.30
CA ASN A 14 0.33 6.48 17.11
C ASN A 14 0.94 5.14 16.70
N THR A 15 2.06 4.76 17.32
CA THR A 15 2.83 3.56 16.95
C THR A 15 2.02 2.26 17.10
N ALA A 16 1.17 2.13 18.12
CA ALA A 16 0.36 0.93 18.32
C ALA A 16 -0.66 0.75 17.18
N GLN A 17 -1.32 1.83 16.75
CA GLN A 17 -2.26 1.77 15.63
C GLN A 17 -1.54 1.65 14.29
N ALA A 18 -0.34 2.24 14.15
CA ALA A 18 0.50 2.06 12.97
C ALA A 18 0.93 0.59 12.80
N GLU A 19 1.25 -0.11 13.90
CA GLU A 19 1.54 -1.55 13.89
C GLU A 19 0.30 -2.36 13.49
N ASN A 20 -0.88 -2.05 14.04
CA ASN A 20 -2.13 -2.70 13.65
C ASN A 20 -2.43 -2.48 12.14
N MET A 21 -2.26 -1.26 11.65
CA MET A 21 -2.43 -0.94 10.23
C MET A 21 -1.46 -1.74 9.35
N ALA A 22 -0.19 -1.81 9.75
CA ALA A 22 0.82 -2.60 9.04
C ALA A 22 0.45 -4.09 8.98
N HIS A 23 -0.04 -4.67 10.09
CA HIS A 23 -0.54 -6.05 10.09
C HIS A 23 -1.73 -6.25 9.15
N MET A 24 -2.67 -5.31 9.10
CA MET A 24 -3.81 -5.38 8.16
C MET A 24 -3.36 -5.32 6.71
N VAL A 25 -2.39 -4.46 6.38
CA VAL A 25 -1.81 -4.37 5.05
C VAL A 25 -1.16 -5.69 4.65
N LEU A 26 -0.35 -6.28 5.52
CA LEU A 26 0.31 -7.56 5.23
C LEU A 26 -0.70 -8.70 5.07
N ARG A 27 -1.70 -8.82 5.95
CA ARG A 27 -2.78 -9.82 5.84
C ARG A 27 -3.63 -9.62 4.57
N GLY A 28 -3.86 -8.38 4.17
CA GLY A 28 -4.65 -8.08 2.97
C GLY A 28 -3.95 -8.48 1.69
N LEU A 29 -2.62 -8.43 1.65
CA LEU A 29 -1.82 -8.76 0.45
C LEU A 29 -1.42 -10.22 0.37
N PHE A 30 -1.10 -10.84 1.50
CA PHE A 30 -0.55 -12.19 1.52
C PHE A 30 -1.57 -13.17 2.12
N ASP A 31 -2.02 -14.13 1.33
CA ASP A 31 -2.86 -15.23 1.81
C ASP A 31 -2.15 -16.00 2.91
N ASP A 32 -2.91 -16.42 3.93
CA ASP A 32 -2.40 -17.20 5.05
C ASP A 32 -1.19 -16.58 5.77
N PHE A 33 -1.10 -15.23 5.76
CA PHE A 33 0.01 -14.48 6.35
C PHE A 33 0.36 -14.99 7.77
N ASP A 34 -0.64 -15.22 8.61
CA ASP A 34 -0.46 -15.67 9.99
C ASP A 34 0.06 -17.12 10.06
N ASN A 35 -0.40 -18.00 9.18
CA ASN A 35 0.05 -19.38 9.11
C ASN A 35 1.52 -19.48 8.64
N HIS A 36 1.93 -18.58 7.75
CA HIS A 36 3.29 -18.55 7.24
C HIS A 36 4.31 -18.01 8.25
N ILE A 37 3.93 -17.04 9.09
CA ILE A 37 4.78 -16.60 10.21
C ILE A 37 5.01 -17.76 11.19
N ALA A 38 3.95 -18.51 11.51
CA ALA A 38 4.04 -19.65 12.42
C ALA A 38 4.88 -20.81 11.87
N ALA A 39 4.91 -20.99 10.55
CA ALA A 39 5.62 -22.09 9.91
C ALA A 39 7.10 -21.80 9.61
N GLY A 40 7.59 -20.58 9.74
CA GLY A 40 9.00 -20.19 9.48
C GLY A 40 9.48 -20.39 8.04
N SER A 41 8.58 -20.66 7.09
CA SER A 41 8.92 -21.13 5.75
C SER A 41 8.58 -20.10 4.68
N ILE A 42 9.62 -19.48 4.12
CA ILE A 42 9.55 -18.57 2.96
C ILE A 42 9.90 -19.28 1.63
N SER A 43 10.31 -20.53 1.66
CA SER A 43 11.19 -21.13 0.64
C SER A 43 10.55 -21.60 -0.67
N GLU A 44 9.23 -21.59 -0.86
CA GLU A 44 8.61 -22.13 -2.11
C GLU A 44 7.49 -21.24 -2.71
N ARG A 45 7.58 -19.92 -2.50
CA ARG A 45 6.56 -19.02 -3.07
C ARG A 45 6.89 -18.67 -4.52
N ARG A 46 5.85 -18.67 -5.39
CA ARG A 46 5.96 -18.02 -6.69
C ARG A 46 6.42 -16.57 -6.51
N PRO A 47 7.17 -16.02 -7.46
CA PRO A 47 7.57 -14.62 -7.42
C PRO A 47 6.34 -13.74 -7.17
N PHE A 48 6.42 -12.85 -6.18
CA PHE A 48 5.36 -11.93 -5.80
C PHE A 48 5.90 -10.49 -5.87
N THR A 49 5.39 -9.73 -6.83
CA THR A 49 5.75 -8.32 -7.01
C THR A 49 4.64 -7.43 -6.47
N VAL A 50 4.99 -6.54 -5.54
CA VAL A 50 4.06 -5.60 -4.92
C VAL A 50 4.51 -4.16 -5.15
N VAL A 51 3.53 -3.26 -5.33
CA VAL A 51 3.75 -1.82 -5.37
C VAL A 51 3.33 -1.21 -4.04
N ASP A 52 4.18 -0.32 -3.49
CA ASP A 52 3.86 0.61 -2.41
C ASP A 52 3.70 2.00 -3.03
N ALA A 53 2.47 2.38 -3.30
CA ALA A 53 2.13 3.64 -3.93
C ALA A 53 1.94 4.73 -2.87
N TYR A 54 2.55 5.89 -3.10
CA TYR A 54 2.70 6.97 -2.11
C TYR A 54 3.53 6.54 -0.91
N CYS A 55 4.67 5.89 -1.14
CA CYS A 55 5.42 5.18 -0.10
C CYS A 55 6.02 6.06 1.00
N GLY A 56 6.05 7.38 0.83
CA GLY A 56 6.59 8.29 1.82
C GLY A 56 8.03 7.96 2.20
N VAL A 57 8.27 7.72 3.49
CA VAL A 57 9.59 7.33 4.02
C VAL A 57 9.90 5.83 3.90
N GLY A 58 9.04 5.08 3.21
CA GLY A 58 9.24 3.66 2.91
C GLY A 58 8.78 2.70 4.01
N THR A 59 7.80 3.08 4.82
CA THR A 59 7.33 2.26 5.95
C THR A 59 6.73 0.94 5.47
N PHE A 60 5.76 0.99 4.56
CA PHE A 60 5.18 -0.23 4.00
C PHE A 60 6.18 -0.96 3.12
N ALA A 61 6.97 -0.26 2.28
CA ALA A 61 7.98 -0.88 1.45
C ALA A 61 8.97 -1.74 2.26
N LEU A 62 9.41 -1.27 3.45
CA LEU A 62 10.30 -2.03 4.33
C LEU A 62 9.62 -3.29 4.88
N LEU A 63 8.36 -3.20 5.27
CA LEU A 63 7.62 -4.36 5.78
C LEU A 63 7.36 -5.38 4.66
N LEU A 64 6.92 -4.90 3.49
CA LEU A 64 6.64 -5.71 2.32
C LEU A 64 7.89 -6.44 1.79
N SER A 65 9.07 -5.82 1.91
CA SER A 65 10.34 -6.42 1.43
C SER A 65 10.66 -7.76 2.05
N ARG A 66 10.12 -8.05 3.23
CA ARG A 66 10.31 -9.33 3.94
C ARG A 66 9.41 -10.46 3.43
N HIS A 67 8.36 -10.12 2.68
CA HIS A 67 7.31 -11.03 2.27
C HIS A 67 7.14 -11.13 0.75
N ALA A 68 7.59 -10.10 0.01
CA ALA A 68 7.54 -10.05 -1.44
C ALA A 68 8.89 -10.41 -2.07
N THR A 69 8.88 -10.92 -3.30
CA THR A 69 10.10 -11.13 -4.09
C THR A 69 10.66 -9.80 -4.60
N LYS A 70 9.76 -8.87 -4.95
CA LYS A 70 10.10 -7.52 -5.40
C LYS A 70 9.10 -6.52 -4.85
N VAL A 71 9.59 -5.37 -4.39
CA VAL A 71 8.78 -4.21 -4.00
C VAL A 71 9.15 -3.03 -4.90
N ILE A 72 8.15 -2.37 -5.47
CA ILE A 72 8.28 -1.12 -6.21
C ILE A 72 7.65 -0.03 -5.37
N ALA A 73 8.46 0.88 -4.85
CA ALA A 73 8.04 1.99 -4.00
C ALA A 73 7.98 3.28 -4.83
N ILE A 74 6.80 3.93 -4.91
CA ILE A 74 6.60 5.14 -5.72
C ILE A 74 6.37 6.33 -4.80
N GLU A 75 7.14 7.41 -5.00
CA GLU A 75 7.05 8.64 -4.20
C GLU A 75 7.49 9.85 -5.04
N GLU A 76 6.77 10.98 -4.93
CA GLU A 76 7.14 12.22 -5.64
C GLU A 76 8.06 13.11 -4.81
N SER A 77 7.92 13.13 -3.49
CA SER A 77 8.66 14.00 -2.58
C SER A 77 10.14 13.63 -2.51
N ALA A 78 11.01 14.53 -2.98
CA ALA A 78 12.44 14.33 -2.93
C ALA A 78 13.00 14.21 -1.50
N SER A 79 12.35 14.80 -0.49
CA SER A 79 12.74 14.67 0.91
C SER A 79 12.35 13.30 1.47
N ALA A 80 11.14 12.82 1.19
CA ALA A 80 10.68 11.50 1.61
C ALA A 80 11.53 10.38 0.99
N ILE A 81 11.85 10.48 -0.31
CA ILE A 81 12.74 9.54 -1.00
C ILE A 81 14.13 9.46 -0.36
N LYS A 82 14.69 10.58 0.13
CA LYS A 82 15.98 10.54 0.84
C LYS A 82 15.90 9.75 2.13
N ASP A 83 14.79 9.85 2.84
CA ASP A 83 14.56 9.10 4.07
C ASP A 83 14.24 7.63 3.74
N ALA A 84 13.40 7.38 2.71
CA ALA A 84 13.12 6.03 2.23
C ALA A 84 14.39 5.28 1.82
N ARG A 85 15.28 5.89 1.04
CA ARG A 85 16.57 5.28 0.67
C ARG A 85 17.44 4.93 1.86
N TRP A 86 17.40 5.72 2.92
CA TRP A 86 18.14 5.42 4.13
C TRP A 86 17.45 4.27 4.92
N ASN A 87 16.12 4.30 5.02
CA ASN A 87 15.36 3.27 5.74
C ASN A 87 15.46 1.90 5.04
N LEU A 88 15.53 1.90 3.71
CA LEU A 88 15.57 0.71 2.85
C LEU A 88 17.00 0.28 2.44
N ARG A 89 18.05 0.90 3.01
CA ARG A 89 19.45 0.66 2.60
C ARG A 89 19.93 -0.78 2.78
N GLU A 90 19.27 -1.56 3.61
CA GLU A 90 19.61 -2.96 3.90
C GLU A 90 18.68 -3.95 3.15
N THR A 91 17.79 -3.44 2.29
CA THR A 91 16.93 -4.27 1.44
C THR A 91 17.50 -4.37 0.04
N GLU A 92 17.50 -5.58 -0.53
CA GLU A 92 18.02 -5.82 -1.89
C GLU A 92 16.90 -5.91 -2.94
N ASN A 93 15.65 -6.10 -2.50
CA ASN A 93 14.50 -6.35 -3.34
C ASN A 93 13.52 -5.15 -3.46
N VAL A 94 13.93 -3.95 -3.02
CA VAL A 94 13.12 -2.74 -3.11
C VAL A 94 13.69 -1.77 -4.14
N GLU A 95 12.87 -1.41 -5.13
CA GLU A 95 13.16 -0.40 -6.13
C GLU A 95 12.35 0.86 -5.83
N ILE A 96 13.02 2.01 -5.65
CA ILE A 96 12.36 3.31 -5.41
C ILE A 96 12.28 4.09 -6.72
N LEU A 97 11.06 4.34 -7.19
CA LEU A 97 10.76 5.15 -8.36
C LEU A 97 10.30 6.54 -7.93
N LYS A 98 11.03 7.56 -8.39
CA LYS A 98 10.66 8.96 -8.14
C LYS A 98 9.67 9.42 -9.18
N GLY A 99 8.49 9.82 -8.74
CA GLY A 99 7.44 10.39 -9.60
C GLY A 99 6.11 10.38 -8.89
N LYS A 100 5.13 10.97 -9.54
CA LYS A 100 3.75 10.88 -9.10
C LYS A 100 3.19 9.50 -9.42
N VAL A 101 2.36 8.96 -8.53
CA VAL A 101 1.76 7.64 -8.72
C VAL A 101 0.94 7.57 -10.01
N GLU A 102 0.20 8.64 -10.31
CA GLU A 102 -0.61 8.78 -11.51
C GLU A 102 0.17 8.74 -12.83
N ASP A 103 1.48 9.03 -12.80
CA ASP A 103 2.35 8.99 -13.97
C ASP A 103 3.17 7.69 -14.02
N VAL A 104 3.63 7.21 -12.86
CA VAL A 104 4.53 6.06 -12.78
C VAL A 104 3.78 4.73 -12.86
N LEU A 105 2.67 4.58 -12.11
CA LEU A 105 1.94 3.31 -12.03
C LEU A 105 1.47 2.82 -13.42
N PRO A 106 0.89 3.68 -14.31
CA PRO A 106 0.50 3.26 -15.65
C PRO A 106 1.66 2.84 -16.55
N SER A 107 2.89 3.31 -16.25
CA SER A 107 4.09 3.02 -17.05
C SER A 107 4.76 1.69 -16.68
N LEU A 108 4.34 1.04 -15.60
CA LEU A 108 4.91 -0.24 -15.18
C LEU A 108 4.49 -1.36 -16.14
N THR A 109 5.46 -2.01 -16.74
CA THR A 109 5.24 -3.13 -17.67
C THR A 109 5.38 -4.50 -17.01
N THR A 110 5.86 -4.54 -15.76
CA THR A 110 5.99 -5.78 -14.99
C THR A 110 4.63 -6.24 -14.48
N ARG A 111 4.44 -7.56 -14.41
CA ARG A 111 3.26 -8.10 -13.74
C ARG A 111 3.29 -7.75 -12.26
N LEU A 112 2.19 -7.21 -11.78
CA LEU A 112 1.98 -6.88 -10.39
C LEU A 112 1.02 -7.90 -9.76
N ASP A 113 1.34 -8.38 -8.57
CA ASP A 113 0.52 -9.33 -7.82
C ASP A 113 -0.28 -8.62 -6.71
N GLY A 114 0.26 -7.52 -6.17
CA GLY A 114 -0.39 -6.74 -5.13
C GLY A 114 -0.04 -5.26 -5.20
N LEU A 115 -0.89 -4.44 -4.59
CA LEU A 115 -0.72 -2.99 -4.51
C LEU A 115 -1.18 -2.48 -3.15
N VAL A 116 -0.35 -1.69 -2.49
CA VAL A 116 -0.75 -0.82 -1.36
C VAL A 116 -0.90 0.59 -1.89
N ILE A 117 -2.00 1.25 -1.54
CA ILE A 117 -2.27 2.64 -1.87
C ILE A 117 -2.54 3.40 -0.58
N ASP A 118 -1.75 4.44 -0.30
CA ASP A 118 -1.93 5.35 0.85
C ASP A 118 -1.95 6.80 0.33
N PRO A 119 -3.00 7.22 -0.39
CA PRO A 119 -3.04 8.50 -1.07
C PRO A 119 -3.31 9.65 -0.09
N PRO A 120 -3.07 10.91 -0.51
CA PRO A 120 -3.48 12.08 0.26
C PRO A 120 -5.00 12.12 0.46
N ARG A 121 -5.48 13.02 1.34
CA ARG A 121 -6.91 13.19 1.69
C ARG A 121 -7.87 13.31 0.51
N ALA A 122 -7.39 13.81 -0.62
CA ALA A 122 -8.19 13.91 -1.84
C ALA A 122 -8.56 12.56 -2.47
N GLY A 123 -7.97 11.46 -1.99
CA GLY A 123 -8.09 10.13 -2.58
C GLY A 123 -7.21 9.97 -3.82
N CYS A 124 -7.42 8.90 -4.56
CA CYS A 124 -6.69 8.62 -5.79
C CYS A 124 -7.08 9.56 -6.93
N GLN A 125 -6.10 9.90 -7.76
CA GLN A 125 -6.38 10.53 -9.05
C GLN A 125 -7.09 9.52 -9.97
N LYS A 126 -7.92 10.06 -10.88
CA LYS A 126 -8.70 9.22 -11.80
C LYS A 126 -7.83 8.27 -12.60
N SER A 127 -6.65 8.71 -13.06
CA SER A 127 -5.72 7.87 -13.84
C SER A 127 -5.20 6.66 -13.07
N VAL A 128 -5.06 6.75 -11.74
CA VAL A 128 -4.69 5.61 -10.88
C VAL A 128 -5.82 4.57 -10.87
N LEU A 129 -7.07 5.03 -10.68
CA LEU A 129 -8.24 4.16 -10.69
C LEU A 129 -8.45 3.52 -12.08
N ASP A 130 -8.31 4.32 -13.15
CA ASP A 130 -8.40 3.83 -14.53
C ASP A 130 -7.32 2.76 -14.82
N THR A 131 -6.11 2.93 -14.29
CA THR A 131 -5.03 1.94 -14.41
C THR A 131 -5.40 0.63 -13.73
N LEU A 132 -5.97 0.69 -12.53
CA LEU A 132 -6.40 -0.51 -11.79
C LEU A 132 -7.55 -1.23 -12.49
N ILE A 133 -8.43 -0.51 -13.20
CA ILE A 133 -9.52 -1.10 -13.98
C ILE A 133 -8.98 -1.78 -15.24
N GLN A 134 -8.03 -1.14 -15.94
CA GLN A 134 -7.48 -1.64 -17.21
C GLN A 134 -6.41 -2.73 -17.01
N HIS A 135 -5.64 -2.63 -15.95
CA HIS A 135 -4.54 -3.53 -15.60
C HIS A 135 -4.67 -3.99 -14.14
N PRO A 136 -5.68 -4.80 -13.84
CA PRO A 136 -5.97 -5.17 -12.45
C PRO A 136 -4.85 -6.01 -11.85
N VAL A 137 -4.59 -5.78 -10.56
CA VAL A 137 -3.72 -6.61 -9.73
C VAL A 137 -4.57 -7.53 -8.85
N SER A 138 -4.06 -8.68 -8.46
CA SER A 138 -4.86 -9.68 -7.73
C SER A 138 -5.44 -9.12 -6.43
N ARG A 139 -4.69 -8.27 -5.73
CA ARG A 139 -5.10 -7.66 -4.46
C ARG A 139 -4.67 -6.20 -4.35
N VAL A 140 -5.59 -5.37 -3.86
CA VAL A 140 -5.33 -3.98 -3.51
C VAL A 140 -5.66 -3.77 -2.04
N VAL A 141 -4.72 -3.20 -1.29
CA VAL A 141 -4.96 -2.69 0.05
C VAL A 141 -4.93 -1.17 0.00
N TYR A 142 -6.08 -0.57 0.28
CA TYR A 142 -6.26 0.88 0.26
C TYR A 142 -6.29 1.41 1.70
N VAL A 143 -5.27 2.16 2.09
CA VAL A 143 -5.21 2.91 3.35
C VAL A 143 -5.75 4.32 3.07
N SER A 144 -6.61 4.84 3.91
CA SER A 144 -7.23 6.16 3.69
C SER A 144 -7.49 6.89 5.00
N CYS A 145 -7.09 8.17 5.05
CA CYS A 145 -7.40 9.09 6.15
C CYS A 145 -8.72 9.87 5.94
N ASP A 146 -9.48 9.58 4.87
CA ASP A 146 -10.77 10.20 4.60
C ASP A 146 -11.79 9.17 4.08
N PRO A 147 -12.78 8.77 4.90
CA PRO A 147 -13.79 7.79 4.50
C PRO A 147 -14.64 8.21 3.30
N SER A 148 -14.82 9.52 3.06
CA SER A 148 -15.66 10.02 1.97
C SER A 148 -14.98 9.81 0.62
N THR A 149 -13.69 10.13 0.54
CA THR A 149 -12.91 9.89 -0.69
C THR A 149 -12.65 8.41 -0.91
N LEU A 150 -12.45 7.64 0.16
CA LEU A 150 -12.38 6.17 0.06
C LEU A 150 -13.67 5.59 -0.53
N ALA A 151 -14.84 5.99 -0.01
CA ALA A 151 -16.12 5.49 -0.52
C ALA A 151 -16.33 5.82 -2.00
N ARG A 152 -15.94 7.03 -2.44
CA ARG A 152 -15.97 7.42 -3.86
C ARG A 152 -15.10 6.52 -4.72
N ASP A 153 -13.86 6.28 -4.30
CA ASP A 153 -12.91 5.49 -5.07
C ASP A 153 -13.29 4.00 -5.11
N LEU A 154 -13.81 3.48 -3.99
CA LEU A 154 -14.34 2.12 -3.93
C LEU A 154 -15.60 1.95 -4.82
N ASP A 155 -16.47 2.96 -4.88
CA ASP A 155 -17.64 2.92 -5.77
C ASP A 155 -17.22 2.80 -7.24
N ILE A 156 -16.16 3.52 -7.64
CA ILE A 156 -15.61 3.44 -9.01
C ILE A 156 -15.06 2.03 -9.29
N LEU A 157 -14.28 1.47 -8.37
CA LEU A 157 -13.59 0.19 -8.59
C LEU A 157 -14.51 -1.03 -8.46
N CYS A 158 -15.57 -0.95 -7.62
CA CYS A 158 -16.40 -2.09 -7.26
C CYS A 158 -17.80 -2.08 -7.90
N HIS A 159 -18.36 -0.89 -8.24
CA HIS A 159 -19.71 -0.76 -8.75
C HIS A 159 -19.79 -0.16 -10.15
N GLN A 160 -19.16 1.00 -10.38
CA GLN A 160 -19.22 1.65 -11.70
C GLN A 160 -18.43 0.86 -12.74
N HIS A 161 -17.26 0.35 -12.35
CA HIS A 161 -16.39 -0.51 -13.16
C HIS A 161 -15.98 -1.71 -12.31
N PRO A 162 -16.80 -2.76 -12.23
CA PRO A 162 -16.63 -3.86 -11.26
C PRO A 162 -15.43 -4.75 -11.59
N ALA A 163 -14.23 -4.16 -11.47
CA ALA A 163 -12.95 -4.86 -11.56
C ALA A 163 -12.57 -5.54 -10.23
N TYR A 164 -13.10 -5.02 -9.11
CA TYR A 164 -12.78 -5.52 -7.78
C TYR A 164 -14.02 -5.79 -6.95
N ARG A 165 -13.89 -6.80 -6.06
CA ARG A 165 -14.81 -7.03 -4.95
C ARG A 165 -14.20 -6.47 -3.67
N LEU A 166 -14.98 -5.68 -2.94
CA LEU A 166 -14.61 -5.24 -1.61
C LEU A 166 -14.72 -6.42 -0.64
N HIS A 167 -13.59 -6.83 -0.05
CA HIS A 167 -13.55 -7.92 0.91
C HIS A 167 -13.87 -7.41 2.33
N SER A 168 -13.23 -6.31 2.74
CA SER A 168 -13.45 -5.69 4.06
C SER A 168 -13.04 -4.22 4.07
N VAL A 169 -13.62 -3.48 5.01
CA VAL A 169 -13.16 -2.14 5.42
C VAL A 169 -13.04 -2.15 6.93
N GLN A 170 -11.85 -1.85 7.44
CA GLN A 170 -11.57 -1.78 8.87
C GLN A 170 -11.19 -0.35 9.25
N PRO A 171 -11.99 0.34 10.08
CA PRO A 171 -11.59 1.62 10.64
C PRO A 171 -10.57 1.47 11.75
N LEU A 172 -9.68 2.47 11.88
CA LEU A 172 -8.64 2.58 12.89
C LEU A 172 -8.68 3.96 13.54
N ASP A 173 -8.74 4.00 14.87
CA ASP A 173 -8.63 5.24 15.64
C ASP A 173 -7.14 5.64 15.78
N MET A 174 -6.60 6.23 14.71
CA MET A 174 -5.22 6.69 14.66
C MET A 174 -5.00 7.97 15.48
N PHE A 175 -6.04 8.82 15.56
CA PHE A 175 -5.99 10.14 16.17
C PHE A 175 -7.10 10.28 17.23
N PRO A 176 -6.96 9.62 18.42
CA PRO A 176 -7.96 9.67 19.48
C PRO A 176 -8.36 11.10 19.84
N HIS A 177 -9.63 11.30 20.18
CA HIS A 177 -10.22 12.62 20.51
C HIS A 177 -10.31 13.61 19.33
N THR A 178 -10.17 13.15 18.09
CA THR A 178 -10.39 13.96 16.89
C THR A 178 -11.50 13.34 16.03
N ALA A 179 -11.95 14.07 15.00
CA ALA A 179 -12.89 13.53 14.00
C ALA A 179 -12.18 12.74 12.88
N HIS A 180 -10.85 12.56 12.96
CA HIS A 180 -10.07 11.86 11.95
C HIS A 180 -10.08 10.37 12.21
N ILE A 181 -10.37 9.60 11.18
CA ILE A 181 -10.37 8.15 11.20
C ILE A 181 -9.56 7.66 10.00
N GLU A 182 -8.70 6.68 10.24
CA GLU A 182 -8.05 5.93 9.17
C GLU A 182 -8.90 4.71 8.84
N CYS A 183 -8.88 4.29 7.59
CA CYS A 183 -9.53 3.07 7.13
C CYS A 183 -8.55 2.23 6.32
N VAL A 184 -8.62 0.92 6.49
CA VAL A 184 -7.93 -0.05 5.62
C VAL A 184 -8.99 -0.84 4.88
N ALA A 185 -9.05 -0.69 3.56
CA ALA A 185 -9.93 -1.47 2.68
C ALA A 185 -9.11 -2.52 1.94
N ILE A 186 -9.64 -3.75 1.87
CA ILE A 186 -9.03 -4.86 1.14
C ILE A 186 -9.94 -5.18 -0.05
N LEU A 187 -9.37 -5.14 -1.25
CA LEU A 187 -10.04 -5.44 -2.49
C LEU A 187 -9.38 -6.63 -3.18
N GLU A 188 -10.18 -7.45 -3.80
CA GLU A 188 -9.77 -8.63 -4.56
C GLU A 188 -10.28 -8.50 -5.99
N HIS A 189 -9.40 -8.74 -6.98
CA HIS A 189 -9.78 -8.71 -8.39
C HIS A 189 -10.82 -9.79 -8.70
N ILE A 190 -11.84 -9.44 -9.46
CA ILE A 190 -12.85 -10.37 -9.96
C ILE A 190 -12.33 -10.91 -11.29
N GLU A 191 -11.78 -12.13 -11.28
CA GLU A 191 -11.48 -12.83 -12.54
C GLU A 191 -12.78 -13.08 -13.32
N GLN A 192 -12.83 -12.58 -14.55
CA GLN A 192 -13.97 -12.79 -15.47
C GLN A 192 -13.82 -14.09 -16.24
#